data_cf91b369563558de96d5379263ca75ff
#
_entry.id   cf91b369563558de96d5379263ca75ff
#
_cell.length_a   1.000
_cell.length_b   1.000
_cell.length_c   1.000
_cell.angle_alpha   90.00
_cell.angle_beta   90.00
_cell.angle_gamma   90.00
#
_symmetry.space_group_name_H-M   'P 1'
#
loop_
_entity.id
_entity.type
_entity.pdbx_description
1 polymer ?
#
loop_
_entity_poly.entity_id
_entity_poly.type
_entity_poly.pdbx_seq_one_letter_code
_entity_poly.pdbx_strand_id
1 'polypeptide(L)'
;MIERRRRRHGRRVERAARVSIVAGLLFAGADAVCAEAATASTSTSTSTQEPTPASTASSASAPASTCTAKRPTVLFNRWQEDWSVLANPCVPRAPLDGLKYLPLGNDPSSYLSLGVNLRERLETNDAPLFGIGSAQSDTYLIQRIEVHADAHLGPHWQFFAQLQDARAFGKNTVSPVDRNPLDLEQAFATYTGALGGGTVKFRVGRQEMAFDLQRFIAARDGPNVRLAFDAVWADYEYGKWRFIGYATQPVQNRNASDFDDVSNRDLTFSGVRFERQSVGPGDLSGYWSRYNRRGARFLDASGPEHRDVWDVRYTGTHGRFDWDLETMLQTGTVGNATIGAWAVGSIAGYKLDAPWSPRIALQVDAASGDRHPRDGRVGTFNPLFPNGYYFTLAGYTSYANLIHVKPLVTLKPSANLSLLGALGFQWRETTGDAVYQQPNIPVPGTAGKGGLWTGMYVQLRADWTIAANLIGAIEAVHFQVGDAIRQAGGHNADYVGVELKYGW
;
A
#
# COMPACT_ATOMS: atom_id res chain seq x y z
N MET A 1 -19.63 17.27 39.73
CA MET A 1 -18.60 17.09 38.65
C MET A 1 -18.78 15.81 37.85
N ILE A 2 -19.32 14.75 38.42
CA ILE A 2 -19.55 13.40 37.79
C ILE A 2 -20.71 13.44 36.77
N GLU A 3 -21.76 14.22 37.02
CA GLU A 3 -22.95 14.28 36.14
C GLU A 3 -22.72 15.03 34.81
N ARG A 4 -21.79 15.98 34.74
CA ARG A 4 -21.41 16.66 33.49
C ARG A 4 -20.55 15.77 32.53
N ARG A 5 -19.82 14.79 33.03
CA ARG A 5 -19.05 13.84 32.19
C ARG A 5 -19.97 12.81 31.51
N ARG A 6 -21.01 12.30 32.18
CA ARG A 6 -21.98 11.35 31.59
C ARG A 6 -22.80 11.98 30.46
N ARG A 7 -23.18 13.24 30.54
CA ARG A 7 -23.93 13.95 29.47
C ARG A 7 -23.08 14.24 28.22
N ARG A 8 -21.76 14.38 28.36
CA ARG A 8 -20.87 14.54 27.19
C ARG A 8 -20.60 13.22 26.46
N HIS A 9 -20.54 12.11 27.17
CA HIS A 9 -20.36 10.79 26.56
C HIS A 9 -21.62 10.33 25.78
N GLY A 10 -22.80 10.52 26.35
CA GLY A 10 -24.07 10.19 25.68
C GLY A 10 -24.31 10.96 24.37
N ARG A 11 -23.92 12.25 24.32
CA ARG A 11 -24.07 13.08 23.11
C ARG A 11 -23.06 12.71 21.99
N ARG A 12 -21.90 12.15 22.32
CA ARG A 12 -20.92 11.68 21.32
C ARG A 12 -21.34 10.36 20.69
N VAL A 13 -21.91 9.45 21.45
CA VAL A 13 -22.43 8.17 20.95
C VAL A 13 -23.66 8.38 20.07
N GLU A 14 -24.58 9.31 20.42
CA GLU A 14 -25.74 9.64 19.57
C GLU A 14 -25.35 10.31 18.24
N ARG A 15 -24.27 11.10 18.17
CA ARG A 15 -23.82 11.67 16.90
C ARG A 15 -23.13 10.64 16.00
N ALA A 16 -22.38 9.69 16.54
CA ALA A 16 -21.82 8.58 15.79
C ALA A 16 -22.91 7.67 15.21
N ALA A 17 -23.97 7.38 15.99
CA ALA A 17 -25.10 6.57 15.53
C ALA A 17 -25.94 7.23 14.40
N ARG A 18 -26.00 8.57 14.33
CA ARG A 18 -26.78 9.28 13.29
C ARG A 18 -26.07 9.35 11.93
N VAL A 19 -24.74 9.25 11.89
CA VAL A 19 -23.98 9.20 10.62
C VAL A 19 -24.05 7.82 9.99
N SER A 20 -24.15 6.74 10.79
CA SER A 20 -24.30 5.36 10.29
C SER A 20 -25.65 5.07 9.60
N ILE A 21 -26.70 5.85 9.86
CA ILE A 21 -28.04 5.63 9.28
C ILE A 21 -28.14 6.16 7.83
N VAL A 22 -27.30 7.11 7.43
CA VAL A 22 -27.33 7.65 6.05
C VAL A 22 -26.60 6.70 5.06
N ALA A 23 -25.65 5.91 5.52
CA ALA A 23 -24.99 4.90 4.69
C ALA A 23 -25.85 3.65 4.45
N GLY A 24 -26.82 3.36 5.34
CA GLY A 24 -27.68 2.19 5.27
C GLY A 24 -28.84 2.24 4.23
N LEU A 25 -29.14 3.42 3.67
CA LEU A 25 -30.30 3.62 2.78
C LEU A 25 -29.97 3.52 1.27
N LEU A 26 -28.72 3.26 0.90
CA LEU A 26 -28.30 3.09 -0.51
C LEU A 26 -28.20 1.62 -0.97
N PHE A 27 -28.54 0.65 -0.14
CA PHE A 27 -28.35 -0.77 -0.40
C PHE A 27 -29.64 -1.61 -0.49
N ALA A 28 -30.66 -1.12 -1.16
CA ALA A 28 -31.80 -1.96 -1.52
C ALA A 28 -31.79 -2.21 -3.04
N GLY A 29 -31.25 -3.34 -3.44
CA GLY A 29 -31.44 -3.92 -4.77
C GLY A 29 -30.17 -4.22 -5.55
N ALA A 30 -29.60 -5.41 -5.39
CA ALA A 30 -28.80 -6.07 -6.42
C ALA A 30 -28.82 -7.59 -6.19
N ASP A 31 -29.51 -8.30 -7.06
CA ASP A 31 -29.47 -9.75 -7.12
C ASP A 31 -28.14 -10.26 -7.66
N ALA A 32 -27.71 -11.39 -7.13
CA ALA A 32 -26.41 -12.00 -7.31
C ALA A 32 -26.17 -12.53 -8.73
N VAL A 33 -25.02 -12.18 -9.31
CA VAL A 33 -24.39 -12.96 -10.38
C VAL A 33 -22.94 -13.24 -9.95
N CYS A 34 -22.61 -14.52 -9.80
CA CYS A 34 -21.27 -15.00 -9.48
C CYS A 34 -20.27 -14.65 -10.57
N ALA A 35 -19.16 -14.00 -10.22
CA ALA A 35 -17.98 -13.86 -11.05
C ALA A 35 -16.72 -14.09 -10.21
N GLU A 36 -15.84 -14.91 -10.74
CA GLU A 36 -14.60 -15.39 -10.17
C GLU A 36 -13.60 -14.25 -9.88
N ALA A 37 -13.20 -14.10 -8.62
CA ALA A 37 -12.23 -13.09 -8.22
C ALA A 37 -10.81 -13.64 -8.33
N ALA A 38 -10.03 -13.11 -9.28
CA ALA A 38 -8.60 -13.33 -9.38
C ALA A 38 -7.85 -12.44 -8.40
N THR A 39 -7.02 -13.04 -7.55
CA THR A 39 -6.07 -12.34 -6.69
C THR A 39 -5.04 -11.60 -7.53
N ALA A 40 -4.99 -10.28 -7.42
CA ALA A 40 -3.98 -9.46 -8.07
C ALA A 40 -2.60 -9.65 -7.43
N SER A 41 -1.83 -10.58 -7.96
CA SER A 41 -0.38 -10.44 -7.97
C SER A 41 -0.07 -9.52 -9.16
N THR A 42 0.57 -8.41 -8.89
CA THR A 42 0.98 -7.45 -9.92
C THR A 42 2.08 -8.06 -10.79
N SER A 43 1.67 -8.71 -11.87
CA SER A 43 2.55 -8.98 -13.00
C SER A 43 1.86 -8.43 -14.23
N THR A 44 2.30 -7.26 -14.67
CA THR A 44 1.87 -6.65 -15.92
C THR A 44 2.53 -7.41 -17.06
N SER A 45 1.86 -8.40 -17.62
CA SER A 45 2.23 -8.98 -18.90
C SER A 45 1.30 -8.41 -19.95
N THR A 46 1.79 -7.44 -20.72
CA THR A 46 1.16 -6.96 -21.93
C THR A 46 1.56 -7.90 -23.07
N SER A 47 0.64 -8.77 -23.50
CA SER A 47 0.83 -9.56 -24.72
C SER A 47 0.48 -8.69 -25.93
N THR A 48 1.50 -8.37 -26.73
CA THR A 48 1.37 -7.76 -28.06
C THR A 48 0.87 -8.82 -29.04
N GLN A 49 -0.32 -8.68 -29.59
CA GLN A 49 -0.76 -9.40 -30.78
C GLN A 49 -0.45 -8.58 -32.04
N GLU A 50 0.30 -9.21 -32.94
CA GLU A 50 0.58 -8.71 -34.30
C GLU A 50 -0.67 -8.75 -35.20
N PRO A 51 -0.88 -7.82 -36.14
CA PRO A 51 -1.98 -7.87 -37.09
C PRO A 51 -1.60 -8.67 -38.33
N THR A 52 -2.37 -9.68 -38.69
CA THR A 52 -2.30 -10.41 -39.97
C THR A 52 -3.29 -9.83 -40.99
N PRO A 53 -2.96 -9.79 -42.29
CA PRO A 53 -3.69 -9.03 -43.28
C PRO A 53 -4.98 -9.67 -43.77
N ALA A 54 -5.85 -8.81 -44.29
CA ALA A 54 -7.19 -9.08 -44.80
C ALA A 54 -7.28 -10.13 -45.92
N SER A 55 -8.26 -11.00 -45.84
CA SER A 55 -8.76 -11.80 -46.94
C SER A 55 -10.27 -11.59 -47.15
N THR A 56 -10.62 -11.55 -48.39
CA THR A 56 -11.85 -11.17 -49.10
C THR A 56 -13.14 -11.87 -48.63
N ALA A 57 -14.21 -11.11 -48.79
CA ALA A 57 -15.63 -11.40 -48.47
C ALA A 57 -16.21 -12.67 -49.09
N SER A 58 -17.02 -13.39 -48.30
CA SER A 58 -18.10 -14.22 -48.75
C SER A 58 -19.29 -14.04 -47.80
N SER A 59 -20.42 -13.66 -48.32
CA SER A 59 -21.68 -13.46 -47.61
C SER A 59 -22.30 -14.80 -47.20
N ALA A 60 -22.13 -15.16 -45.92
CA ALA A 60 -22.91 -16.22 -45.27
C ALA A 60 -23.44 -15.63 -43.95
N SER A 61 -24.71 -15.92 -43.63
CA SER A 61 -25.39 -15.55 -42.41
C SER A 61 -24.52 -15.79 -41.19
N ALA A 62 -24.10 -14.71 -40.50
CA ALA A 62 -23.19 -14.77 -39.36
C ALA A 62 -23.84 -15.56 -38.20
N PRO A 63 -23.12 -16.56 -37.64
CA PRO A 63 -23.47 -17.10 -36.33
C PRO A 63 -23.38 -15.97 -35.30
N ALA A 64 -24.26 -15.97 -34.31
CA ALA A 64 -24.20 -14.99 -33.20
C ALA A 64 -22.78 -14.95 -32.65
N SER A 65 -22.08 -13.85 -32.89
CA SER A 65 -20.70 -13.64 -32.42
C SER A 65 -20.70 -13.66 -30.89
N THR A 66 -20.16 -14.71 -30.31
CA THR A 66 -19.94 -14.77 -28.87
C THR A 66 -19.00 -13.60 -28.50
N CYS A 67 -19.52 -12.67 -27.67
CA CYS A 67 -18.76 -11.53 -27.21
C CYS A 67 -17.58 -12.02 -26.37
N THR A 68 -16.35 -11.85 -26.84
CA THR A 68 -15.12 -12.24 -26.13
C THR A 68 -14.64 -11.14 -25.18
N ALA A 69 -15.13 -9.92 -25.35
CA ALA A 69 -14.77 -8.78 -24.51
C ALA A 69 -15.46 -8.89 -23.13
N LYS A 70 -14.66 -8.74 -22.07
CA LYS A 70 -15.14 -8.80 -20.68
C LYS A 70 -15.14 -7.41 -20.06
N ARG A 71 -16.13 -7.14 -19.21
CA ARG A 71 -16.17 -5.93 -18.38
C ARG A 71 -14.93 -5.87 -17.48
N PRO A 72 -14.24 -4.70 -17.35
CA PRO A 72 -13.12 -4.53 -16.44
C PRO A 72 -13.53 -4.75 -14.99
N THR A 73 -12.56 -5.14 -14.18
CA THR A 73 -12.68 -5.18 -12.71
C THR A 73 -12.23 -3.85 -12.11
N VAL A 74 -12.75 -3.53 -10.93
CA VAL A 74 -12.27 -2.39 -10.14
C VAL A 74 -10.88 -2.71 -9.61
N LEU A 75 -9.90 -1.84 -9.92
CA LEU A 75 -8.51 -2.01 -9.52
C LEU A 75 -8.18 -1.16 -8.27
N PHE A 76 -7.10 -1.50 -7.59
CA PHE A 76 -6.55 -0.70 -6.50
C PHE A 76 -6.13 0.70 -7.00
N ASN A 77 -5.34 0.74 -8.09
CA ASN A 77 -4.97 1.97 -8.79
C ASN A 77 -6.01 2.25 -9.87
N ARG A 78 -6.97 3.11 -9.58
CA ARG A 78 -8.12 3.40 -10.44
C ARG A 78 -7.73 3.94 -11.82
N TRP A 79 -6.61 4.66 -11.93
CA TRP A 79 -6.07 5.18 -13.18
C TRP A 79 -5.50 4.10 -14.13
N GLN A 80 -5.41 2.85 -13.70
CA GLN A 80 -5.02 1.70 -14.54
C GLN A 80 -6.22 1.00 -15.17
N GLU A 81 -7.43 1.41 -14.85
CA GLU A 81 -8.65 0.83 -15.43
C GLU A 81 -8.85 1.32 -16.86
N ASP A 82 -9.12 0.39 -17.77
CA ASP A 82 -9.50 0.71 -19.14
C ASP A 82 -10.99 0.37 -19.36
N TRP A 83 -11.83 1.41 -19.40
CA TRP A 83 -13.26 1.29 -19.62
C TRP A 83 -13.66 1.47 -21.07
N SER A 84 -12.74 1.67 -22.01
CA SER A 84 -13.00 1.81 -23.45
C SER A 84 -13.72 0.60 -24.03
N VAL A 85 -13.56 -0.57 -23.42
CA VAL A 85 -14.27 -1.81 -23.80
C VAL A 85 -15.79 -1.67 -23.74
N LEU A 86 -16.33 -0.76 -22.93
CA LEU A 86 -17.77 -0.45 -22.86
C LEU A 86 -18.29 0.31 -24.09
N ALA A 87 -17.42 0.77 -24.99
CA ALA A 87 -17.83 1.22 -26.31
C ALA A 87 -18.47 0.08 -27.14
N ASN A 88 -18.08 -1.17 -26.87
CA ASN A 88 -18.63 -2.34 -27.53
C ASN A 88 -19.99 -2.71 -26.92
N PRO A 89 -21.10 -2.64 -27.70
CA PRO A 89 -22.44 -2.92 -27.18
C PRO A 89 -22.63 -4.38 -26.74
N CYS A 90 -21.77 -5.31 -27.12
CA CYS A 90 -21.88 -6.71 -26.70
C CYS A 90 -21.41 -6.94 -25.25
N VAL A 91 -20.68 -5.99 -24.64
CA VAL A 91 -20.19 -6.13 -23.26
C VAL A 91 -21.35 -5.92 -22.28
N PRO A 92 -21.63 -6.89 -21.39
CA PRO A 92 -22.68 -6.72 -20.39
C PRO A 92 -22.41 -5.52 -19.50
N ARG A 93 -23.41 -4.65 -19.33
CA ARG A 93 -23.29 -3.46 -18.47
C ARG A 93 -23.93 -3.71 -17.11
N ALA A 94 -23.22 -3.32 -16.06
CA ALA A 94 -23.75 -3.22 -14.71
C ALA A 94 -24.49 -1.88 -14.50
N PRO A 95 -25.31 -1.74 -13.45
CA PRO A 95 -25.86 -0.45 -13.06
C PRO A 95 -24.74 0.60 -12.93
N LEU A 96 -25.01 1.81 -13.40
CA LEU A 96 -24.10 2.96 -13.41
C LEU A 96 -22.88 2.85 -14.36
N ASP A 97 -22.68 1.79 -15.12
CA ASP A 97 -21.58 1.69 -16.10
C ASP A 97 -21.62 2.79 -17.17
N GLY A 98 -22.75 3.48 -17.33
CA GLY A 98 -22.82 4.70 -18.13
C GLY A 98 -21.93 5.82 -17.64
N LEU A 99 -21.58 5.84 -16.35
CA LEU A 99 -20.61 6.80 -15.77
C LEU A 99 -19.16 6.31 -15.87
N LYS A 100 -18.95 5.03 -16.17
CA LYS A 100 -17.60 4.46 -16.43
C LYS A 100 -17.12 4.75 -17.84
N TYR A 101 -18.03 4.96 -18.77
CA TYR A 101 -17.73 5.27 -20.14
C TYR A 101 -18.65 6.36 -20.66
N LEU A 102 -18.21 7.61 -20.53
CA LEU A 102 -18.84 8.81 -21.09
C LEU A 102 -18.02 9.23 -22.31
N PRO A 103 -18.48 8.96 -23.55
CA PRO A 103 -17.69 9.25 -24.75
C PRO A 103 -17.44 10.76 -24.90
N LEU A 104 -16.20 11.13 -25.22
CA LEU A 104 -15.74 12.51 -25.47
C LEU A 104 -15.57 12.79 -26.98
N GLY A 105 -16.42 12.21 -27.81
CA GLY A 105 -16.37 12.34 -29.26
C GLY A 105 -16.67 11.04 -29.97
N ASN A 106 -16.21 10.90 -31.22
CA ASN A 106 -16.46 9.71 -32.05
C ASN A 106 -15.38 8.62 -31.90
N ASP A 107 -14.24 8.94 -31.28
CA ASP A 107 -13.17 7.99 -31.03
C ASP A 107 -13.47 7.21 -29.75
N PRO A 108 -13.64 5.86 -29.83
CA PRO A 108 -13.90 5.04 -28.63
C PRO A 108 -12.81 5.11 -27.55
N SER A 109 -11.59 5.49 -27.90
CA SER A 109 -10.49 5.70 -26.95
C SER A 109 -10.56 7.06 -26.24
N SER A 110 -11.50 7.93 -26.61
CA SER A 110 -11.73 9.23 -25.98
C SER A 110 -12.98 9.17 -25.11
N TYR A 111 -12.78 9.10 -23.80
CA TYR A 111 -13.87 8.97 -22.82
C TYR A 111 -13.51 9.55 -21.45
N LEU A 112 -14.53 9.82 -20.66
CA LEU A 112 -14.42 10.13 -19.23
C LEU A 112 -14.97 8.97 -18.42
N SER A 113 -14.22 8.53 -17.40
CA SER A 113 -14.66 7.56 -16.40
C SER A 113 -14.74 8.22 -15.03
N LEU A 114 -15.82 7.94 -14.31
CA LEU A 114 -16.01 8.38 -12.93
C LEU A 114 -16.02 7.16 -12.00
N GLY A 115 -15.59 7.33 -10.76
CA GLY A 115 -15.68 6.26 -9.79
C GLY A 115 -15.51 6.70 -8.34
N VAL A 116 -15.82 5.80 -7.43
CA VAL A 116 -15.80 6.02 -5.99
C VAL A 116 -15.20 4.81 -5.28
N ASN A 117 -14.44 5.06 -4.21
CA ASN A 117 -14.09 4.07 -3.20
C ASN A 117 -14.60 4.56 -1.84
N LEU A 118 -15.09 3.62 -1.05
CA LEU A 118 -15.44 3.82 0.35
C LEU A 118 -14.72 2.76 1.17
N ARG A 119 -14.08 3.17 2.25
CA ARG A 119 -13.49 2.28 3.25
C ARG A 119 -13.98 2.67 4.63
N GLU A 120 -14.53 1.70 5.36
CA GLU A 120 -14.87 1.79 6.77
C GLU A 120 -14.03 0.77 7.52
N ARG A 121 -13.34 1.20 8.57
CA ARG A 121 -12.51 0.29 9.38
C ARG A 121 -12.61 0.64 10.85
N LEU A 122 -13.10 -0.31 11.63
CA LEU A 122 -13.11 -0.28 13.09
C LEU A 122 -11.82 -0.94 13.58
N GLU A 123 -11.08 -0.23 14.42
CA GLU A 123 -9.86 -0.76 15.05
C GLU A 123 -9.95 -0.65 16.57
N THR A 124 -9.45 -1.67 17.25
CA THR A 124 -9.17 -1.60 18.69
C THR A 124 -7.73 -2.04 18.94
N ASN A 125 -7.01 -1.27 19.74
CA ASN A 125 -5.65 -1.54 20.18
C ASN A 125 -5.56 -1.24 21.66
N ASP A 126 -5.31 -2.24 22.48
CA ASP A 126 -5.29 -2.08 23.94
C ASP A 126 -3.99 -1.45 24.45
N ALA A 127 -2.91 -1.52 23.67
CA ALA A 127 -1.59 -1.04 24.06
C ALA A 127 -0.83 -0.37 22.91
N PRO A 128 -1.30 0.81 22.40
CA PRO A 128 -0.49 1.62 21.49
C PRO A 128 0.88 1.91 22.12
N LEU A 129 1.98 1.87 21.32
CA LEU A 129 3.36 1.97 21.83
C LEU A 129 3.68 0.92 22.94
N PHE A 130 3.02 -0.24 22.91
CA PHE A 130 3.13 -1.25 23.96
C PHE A 130 2.73 -0.73 25.37
N GLY A 131 1.85 0.29 25.43
CA GLY A 131 1.43 0.93 26.68
C GLY A 131 2.51 1.83 27.32
N ILE A 132 3.61 2.12 26.63
CA ILE A 132 4.69 2.97 27.18
C ILE A 132 4.25 4.44 27.17
N GLY A 133 4.53 5.13 28.27
CA GLY A 133 4.21 6.55 28.44
C GLY A 133 2.74 6.77 28.77
N SER A 134 2.10 7.74 28.11
CA SER A 134 0.69 8.08 28.29
C SER A 134 -0.24 7.40 27.29
N ALA A 135 0.25 6.43 26.55
CA ALA A 135 -0.54 5.68 25.56
C ALA A 135 -1.61 4.85 26.27
N GLN A 136 -2.87 5.11 25.95
CA GLN A 136 -4.03 4.40 26.49
C GLN A 136 -4.64 3.52 25.40
N SER A 137 -5.39 2.49 25.81
CA SER A 137 -6.18 1.68 24.88
C SER A 137 -7.05 2.58 23.99
N ASP A 138 -7.16 2.23 22.73
CA ASP A 138 -7.88 3.01 21.74
C ASP A 138 -8.84 2.13 20.95
N THR A 139 -10.06 2.62 20.75
CA THR A 139 -11.07 2.01 19.88
C THR A 139 -11.68 3.10 19.03
N TYR A 140 -11.55 3.00 17.72
CA TYR A 140 -11.95 4.07 16.82
C TYR A 140 -12.40 3.53 15.46
N LEU A 141 -13.19 4.33 14.77
CA LEU A 141 -13.58 4.12 13.39
C LEU A 141 -12.79 5.07 12.49
N ILE A 142 -12.17 4.55 11.45
CA ILE A 142 -11.64 5.35 10.34
C ILE A 142 -12.49 5.12 9.10
N GLN A 143 -12.80 6.23 8.44
CA GLN A 143 -13.56 6.28 7.19
C GLN A 143 -12.72 6.98 6.13
N ARG A 144 -12.68 6.44 4.92
CA ARG A 144 -12.08 7.09 3.75
C ARG A 144 -13.02 7.00 2.57
N ILE A 145 -13.31 8.15 1.99
CA ILE A 145 -14.08 8.30 0.75
C ILE A 145 -13.15 8.87 -0.30
N GLU A 146 -13.05 8.23 -1.45
CA GLU A 146 -12.29 8.69 -2.61
C GLU A 146 -13.22 8.78 -3.81
N VAL A 147 -13.20 9.90 -4.51
CA VAL A 147 -13.91 10.08 -5.78
C VAL A 147 -12.91 10.47 -6.86
N HIS A 148 -13.05 9.88 -8.05
CA HIS A 148 -12.11 10.17 -9.13
C HIS A 148 -12.81 10.41 -10.46
N ALA A 149 -12.10 11.15 -11.32
CA ALA A 149 -12.39 11.34 -12.72
C ALA A 149 -11.14 10.97 -13.53
N ASP A 150 -11.29 10.16 -14.56
CA ASP A 150 -10.24 9.68 -15.45
C ASP A 150 -10.64 9.97 -16.90
N ALA A 151 -10.01 10.95 -17.50
CA ALA A 151 -10.27 11.39 -18.88
C ALA A 151 -9.17 10.87 -19.82
N HIS A 152 -9.57 10.08 -20.80
CA HIS A 152 -8.72 9.61 -21.89
C HIS A 152 -9.01 10.45 -23.15
N LEU A 153 -7.98 10.96 -23.81
CA LEU A 153 -8.07 11.69 -25.08
C LEU A 153 -7.24 10.95 -26.13
N GLY A 154 -7.92 10.12 -26.90
CA GLY A 154 -7.28 9.19 -27.81
C GLY A 154 -6.39 8.15 -27.09
N PRO A 155 -5.48 7.48 -27.82
CA PRO A 155 -4.64 6.43 -27.27
C PRO A 155 -3.44 6.94 -26.46
N HIS A 156 -3.21 8.24 -26.42
CA HIS A 156 -1.96 8.83 -25.93
C HIS A 156 -2.08 9.58 -24.62
N TRP A 157 -3.19 10.28 -24.37
CA TRP A 157 -3.31 11.20 -23.25
C TRP A 157 -4.31 10.70 -22.22
N GLN A 158 -3.91 10.76 -20.96
CA GLN A 158 -4.76 10.50 -19.80
C GLN A 158 -4.61 11.65 -18.80
N PHE A 159 -5.74 12.10 -18.25
CA PHE A 159 -5.82 13.08 -17.17
C PHE A 159 -6.62 12.47 -16.03
N PHE A 160 -5.98 12.27 -14.91
CA PHE A 160 -6.60 11.65 -13.73
C PHE A 160 -6.65 12.65 -12.59
N ALA A 161 -7.78 12.71 -11.89
CA ALA A 161 -7.94 13.45 -10.65
C ALA A 161 -8.73 12.64 -9.62
N GLN A 162 -8.25 12.61 -8.38
CA GLN A 162 -8.88 11.93 -7.25
C GLN A 162 -8.89 12.84 -6.03
N LEU A 163 -10.06 13.03 -5.45
CA LEU A 163 -10.26 13.66 -4.16
C LEU A 163 -10.39 12.60 -3.09
N GLN A 164 -9.88 12.87 -1.90
CA GLN A 164 -10.00 12.01 -0.73
C GLN A 164 -10.57 12.81 0.45
N ASP A 165 -11.49 12.21 1.20
CA ASP A 165 -11.91 12.65 2.54
C ASP A 165 -11.66 11.50 3.52
N ALA A 166 -10.74 11.71 4.47
CA ALA A 166 -10.37 10.74 5.49
C ALA A 166 -10.74 11.25 6.88
N ARG A 167 -11.55 10.49 7.60
CA ARG A 167 -12.07 10.85 8.94
C ARG A 167 -11.70 9.77 9.96
N ALA A 168 -11.46 10.21 11.20
CA ALA A 168 -11.25 9.34 12.35
C ALA A 168 -12.22 9.72 13.45
N PHE A 169 -12.96 8.75 13.98
CA PHE A 169 -13.99 8.95 15.01
C PHE A 169 -13.63 8.15 16.26
N GLY A 170 -13.60 8.81 17.39
CA GLY A 170 -13.34 8.19 18.69
C GLY A 170 -11.86 7.96 19.02
N LYS A 171 -10.92 8.22 18.09
CA LYS A 171 -9.48 8.06 18.32
C LYS A 171 -8.96 9.05 19.36
N ASN A 172 -8.17 8.58 20.33
CA ASN A 172 -7.64 9.40 21.42
C ASN A 172 -6.67 10.49 20.93
N THR A 173 -5.78 10.11 19.99
CA THR A 173 -4.84 11.05 19.38
C THR A 173 -4.93 10.92 17.86
N VAL A 174 -5.38 11.98 17.21
CA VAL A 174 -5.55 12.04 15.76
C VAL A 174 -4.35 12.74 15.12
N SER A 175 -3.72 12.09 14.18
CA SER A 175 -2.59 12.62 13.40
C SER A 175 -2.97 12.82 11.92
N PRO A 176 -2.13 13.47 11.10
CA PRO A 176 -2.38 13.63 9.66
C PRO A 176 -2.48 12.32 8.86
N VAL A 177 -2.02 11.18 9.39
CA VAL A 177 -2.21 9.88 8.75
C VAL A 177 -3.54 9.22 9.12
N ASP A 178 -4.25 9.76 10.11
CA ASP A 178 -5.56 9.26 10.56
C ASP A 178 -6.72 10.06 9.98
N ARG A 179 -6.51 11.37 9.82
CA ARG A 179 -7.52 12.31 9.36
C ARG A 179 -6.88 13.30 8.38
N ASN A 180 -7.53 13.46 7.25
CA ASN A 180 -7.30 14.50 6.27
C ASN A 180 -8.68 14.92 5.73
N PRO A 181 -9.19 16.12 6.05
CA PRO A 181 -10.41 16.62 5.44
C PRO A 181 -10.29 16.64 3.92
N LEU A 182 -11.38 16.87 3.22
CA LEU A 182 -11.42 16.83 1.76
C LEU A 182 -10.17 17.46 1.11
N ASP A 183 -9.36 16.67 0.43
CA ASP A 183 -8.15 17.13 -0.25
C ASP A 183 -7.90 16.42 -1.57
N LEU A 184 -6.96 16.96 -2.35
CA LEU A 184 -6.52 16.42 -3.63
C LEU A 184 -5.50 15.32 -3.37
N GLU A 185 -5.91 14.05 -3.47
CA GLU A 185 -5.02 12.90 -3.30
C GLU A 185 -4.15 12.69 -4.53
N GLN A 186 -4.73 12.74 -5.72
CA GLN A 186 -4.02 12.59 -6.99
C GLN A 186 -4.54 13.58 -8.02
N ALA A 187 -3.64 14.17 -8.82
CA ALA A 187 -3.96 14.91 -10.03
C ALA A 187 -2.76 14.91 -10.95
N PHE A 188 -2.85 14.22 -12.07
CA PHE A 188 -1.74 14.13 -13.01
C PHE A 188 -2.19 14.01 -14.47
N ALA A 189 -1.28 14.38 -15.37
CA ALA A 189 -1.37 14.10 -16.79
C ALA A 189 -0.36 13.03 -17.18
N THR A 190 -0.77 12.10 -18.05
CA THR A 190 0.11 11.07 -18.62
C THR A 190 0.08 11.14 -20.14
N TYR A 191 1.26 11.04 -20.75
CA TYR A 191 1.42 10.79 -22.19
C TYR A 191 2.03 9.41 -22.39
N THR A 192 1.46 8.62 -23.28
CA THR A 192 1.99 7.31 -23.70
C THR A 192 2.18 7.30 -25.21
N GLY A 193 3.36 6.88 -25.68
CA GLY A 193 3.67 6.85 -27.11
C GLY A 193 4.76 5.86 -27.46
N ALA A 194 4.97 5.62 -28.75
CA ALA A 194 6.02 4.76 -29.24
C ALA A 194 7.33 5.54 -29.42
N LEU A 195 8.46 4.95 -29.06
CA LEU A 195 9.80 5.52 -29.25
C LEU A 195 10.81 4.40 -29.50
N GLY A 196 11.51 4.43 -30.65
CA GLY A 196 12.61 3.52 -30.93
C GLY A 196 12.28 2.02 -30.84
N GLY A 197 11.04 1.63 -31.18
CA GLY A 197 10.56 0.25 -31.07
C GLY A 197 10.08 -0.16 -29.67
N GLY A 198 10.12 0.75 -28.70
CA GLY A 198 9.57 0.59 -27.36
C GLY A 198 8.42 1.56 -27.08
N THR A 199 7.91 1.51 -25.86
CA THR A 199 6.86 2.41 -25.36
C THR A 199 7.45 3.37 -24.34
N VAL A 200 7.19 4.66 -24.50
CA VAL A 200 7.53 5.69 -23.52
C VAL A 200 6.25 6.19 -22.84
N LYS A 201 6.34 6.42 -21.54
CA LYS A 201 5.28 7.02 -20.75
C LYS A 201 5.85 8.14 -19.89
N PHE A 202 5.24 9.31 -19.96
CA PHE A 202 5.55 10.44 -19.09
C PHE A 202 4.35 10.77 -18.24
N ARG A 203 4.57 10.98 -16.94
CA ARG A 203 3.53 11.39 -16.01
C ARG A 203 4.03 12.56 -15.18
N VAL A 204 3.22 13.59 -15.03
CA VAL A 204 3.53 14.75 -14.23
C VAL A 204 2.32 15.15 -13.39
N GLY A 205 2.56 15.46 -12.11
CA GLY A 205 1.55 15.89 -11.16
C GLY A 205 1.58 15.07 -9.86
N ARG A 206 0.55 15.27 -9.04
CA ARG A 206 0.38 14.53 -7.78
C ARG A 206 -0.08 13.11 -8.06
N GLN A 207 0.66 12.14 -7.58
CA GLN A 207 0.43 10.72 -7.85
C GLN A 207 0.92 9.84 -6.71
N GLU A 208 0.30 8.69 -6.51
CA GLU A 208 0.84 7.65 -5.66
C GLU A 208 2.01 6.93 -6.31
N MET A 209 2.92 6.43 -5.48
CA MET A 209 4.09 5.69 -5.91
C MET A 209 4.31 4.49 -5.01
N ALA A 210 4.46 3.32 -5.62
CA ALA A 210 4.74 2.08 -4.91
C ALA A 210 5.68 1.20 -5.73
N PHE A 211 6.65 0.58 -5.06
CA PHE A 211 7.56 -0.38 -5.68
C PHE A 211 7.41 -1.75 -5.04
N ASP A 212 7.41 -2.77 -5.88
CA ASP A 212 7.54 -4.17 -5.48
C ASP A 212 6.46 -4.60 -4.45
N LEU A 213 6.85 -5.27 -3.36
CA LEU A 213 5.97 -5.62 -2.24
C LEU A 213 5.72 -4.45 -1.26
N GLN A 214 6.06 -3.24 -1.66
CA GLN A 214 5.86 -2.03 -0.87
C GLN A 214 6.59 -2.06 0.50
N ARG A 215 7.71 -2.78 0.58
CA ARG A 215 8.52 -2.81 1.82
C ARG A 215 9.06 -1.43 2.17
N PHE A 216 9.57 -0.70 1.17
CA PHE A 216 10.29 0.55 1.32
C PHE A 216 9.62 1.74 0.63
N ILE A 217 8.93 1.52 -0.47
CA ILE A 217 8.18 2.55 -1.22
C ILE A 217 6.73 2.08 -1.35
N ALA A 218 5.83 2.69 -0.60
CA ALA A 218 4.43 2.26 -0.48
C ALA A 218 3.46 3.44 -0.64
N ALA A 219 2.31 3.18 -1.26
CA ALA A 219 1.17 4.09 -1.26
C ALA A 219 0.47 4.18 0.12
N ARG A 220 0.85 3.31 1.08
CA ARG A 220 0.36 3.29 2.47
C ARG A 220 -1.16 3.14 2.60
N ASP A 221 -1.73 2.11 1.97
CA ASP A 221 -3.18 1.85 2.10
C ASP A 221 -3.62 1.47 3.54
N GLY A 222 -2.69 1.03 4.37
CA GLY A 222 -2.96 0.67 5.77
C GLY A 222 -3.49 1.82 6.61
N PRO A 223 -2.77 2.95 6.77
CA PRO A 223 -3.27 4.16 7.41
C PRO A 223 -4.52 4.69 6.72
N ASN A 224 -5.24 5.60 7.38
CA ASN A 224 -6.45 6.16 6.78
C ASN A 224 -6.14 7.12 5.63
N VAL A 225 -5.05 7.89 5.73
CA VAL A 225 -4.58 8.80 4.69
C VAL A 225 -3.44 8.14 3.92
N ARG A 226 -3.59 8.05 2.60
CA ARG A 226 -2.60 7.46 1.70
C ARG A 226 -1.43 8.43 1.46
N LEU A 227 -0.36 7.95 0.84
CA LEU A 227 0.82 8.77 0.55
C LEU A 227 0.92 9.05 -0.94
N ALA A 228 0.80 10.31 -1.29
CA ALA A 228 1.05 10.82 -2.64
C ALA A 228 2.37 11.60 -2.72
N PHE A 229 2.82 11.81 -3.96
CA PHE A 229 4.02 12.56 -4.32
C PHE A 229 3.70 13.54 -5.45
N ASP A 230 4.10 14.78 -5.31
CA ASP A 230 4.18 15.69 -6.44
C ASP A 230 5.44 15.31 -7.24
N ALA A 231 5.26 14.81 -8.47
CA ALA A 231 6.29 14.07 -9.17
C ALA A 231 6.32 14.32 -10.68
N VAL A 232 7.53 14.14 -11.23
CA VAL A 232 7.76 13.87 -12.66
C VAL A 232 8.26 12.43 -12.75
N TRP A 233 7.63 11.67 -13.63
CA TRP A 233 7.91 10.25 -13.87
C TRP A 233 8.10 10.02 -15.36
N ALA A 234 9.16 9.34 -15.73
CA ALA A 234 9.42 8.87 -17.09
C ALA A 234 9.65 7.36 -17.07
N ASP A 235 9.06 6.63 -17.99
CA ASP A 235 9.07 5.19 -18.08
C ASP A 235 9.30 4.78 -19.53
N TYR A 236 10.24 3.88 -19.78
CA TYR A 236 10.54 3.37 -21.12
C TYR A 236 10.59 1.84 -21.07
N GLU A 237 9.71 1.21 -21.82
CA GLU A 237 9.63 -0.23 -21.97
C GLU A 237 10.13 -0.66 -23.35
N TYR A 238 11.12 -1.59 -23.37
CA TYR A 238 11.66 -2.16 -24.59
C TYR A 238 11.92 -3.66 -24.43
N GLY A 239 11.17 -4.48 -25.11
CA GLY A 239 11.24 -5.94 -25.01
C GLY A 239 10.96 -6.40 -23.57
N LYS A 240 11.96 -6.98 -22.92
CA LYS A 240 11.87 -7.44 -21.52
C LYS A 240 12.46 -6.46 -20.51
N TRP A 241 12.88 -5.28 -20.96
CA TRP A 241 13.46 -4.24 -20.12
C TRP A 241 12.47 -3.11 -19.88
N ARG A 242 12.53 -2.55 -18.68
CA ARG A 242 11.84 -1.32 -18.32
C ARG A 242 12.78 -0.43 -17.55
N PHE A 243 12.83 0.84 -17.91
CA PHE A 243 13.65 1.86 -17.28
C PHE A 243 12.76 2.99 -16.81
N ILE A 244 12.91 3.38 -15.56
CA ILE A 244 12.08 4.41 -14.94
C ILE A 244 12.99 5.47 -14.36
N GLY A 245 12.68 6.74 -14.63
CA GLY A 245 13.30 7.90 -13.96
C GLY A 245 12.23 8.69 -13.22
N TYR A 246 12.54 9.17 -12.02
CA TYR A 246 11.59 9.94 -11.22
C TYR A 246 12.27 11.01 -10.38
N ALA A 247 11.56 12.14 -10.22
CA ALA A 247 11.91 13.20 -9.30
C ALA A 247 10.64 13.60 -8.54
N THR A 248 10.69 13.55 -7.21
CA THR A 248 9.49 13.64 -6.38
C THR A 248 9.69 14.45 -5.11
N GLN A 249 8.59 15.04 -4.64
CA GLN A 249 8.42 15.57 -3.29
C GLN A 249 7.20 14.89 -2.68
N PRO A 250 7.32 14.20 -1.52
CA PRO A 250 6.15 13.65 -0.84
C PRO A 250 5.17 14.76 -0.49
N VAL A 251 3.88 14.45 -0.53
CA VAL A 251 2.86 15.36 -0.03
C VAL A 251 2.91 15.37 1.50
N GLN A 252 2.91 16.54 2.08
CA GLN A 252 2.75 16.75 3.51
C GLN A 252 1.25 16.88 3.81
N ASN A 253 0.65 15.78 4.25
CA ASN A 253 -0.73 15.75 4.65
C ASN A 253 -0.93 16.60 5.91
N ARG A 254 -2.04 17.35 5.94
CA ARG A 254 -2.45 18.19 7.06
C ARG A 254 -3.88 17.85 7.46
N ASN A 255 -4.24 18.10 8.69
CA ASN A 255 -5.56 17.74 9.21
C ASN A 255 -6.35 18.94 9.74
N ALA A 256 -5.96 20.15 9.37
CA ALA A 256 -6.54 21.39 9.88
C ALA A 256 -7.79 21.81 9.11
N SER A 257 -7.74 21.83 7.77
CA SER A 257 -8.81 22.31 6.90
C SER A 257 -8.85 21.52 5.58
N ASP A 258 -9.89 21.78 4.78
CA ASP A 258 -10.00 21.23 3.43
C ASP A 258 -8.95 21.88 2.51
N PHE A 259 -8.39 21.11 1.58
CA PHE A 259 -7.40 21.53 0.57
C PHE A 259 -6.15 22.22 1.16
N ASP A 260 -5.64 21.73 2.30
CA ASP A 260 -4.45 22.30 2.96
C ASP A 260 -3.17 21.46 2.78
N ASP A 261 -3.20 20.36 2.06
CA ASP A 261 -2.05 19.51 1.74
C ASP A 261 -1.09 20.20 0.77
N VAL A 262 0.19 20.18 1.09
CA VAL A 262 1.24 20.84 0.30
C VAL A 262 2.38 19.88 -0.03
N SER A 263 3.15 20.21 -1.08
CA SER A 263 4.41 19.54 -1.35
C SER A 263 5.38 19.74 -0.19
N ASN A 264 5.95 18.68 0.34
CA ASN A 264 6.98 18.76 1.38
C ASN A 264 8.31 19.26 0.79
N ARG A 265 8.57 20.55 0.91
CA ARG A 265 9.80 21.18 0.38
C ARG A 265 11.06 20.82 1.15
N ASP A 266 10.91 20.17 2.31
CA ASP A 266 12.03 19.72 3.14
C ASP A 266 12.46 18.29 2.85
N LEU A 267 11.75 17.60 1.95
CA LEU A 267 11.99 16.22 1.59
C LEU A 267 11.91 16.02 0.07
N THR A 268 12.96 15.49 -0.53
CA THR A 268 13.00 15.09 -1.94
C THR A 268 13.42 13.64 -2.07
N PHE A 269 12.83 12.95 -3.03
CA PHE A 269 13.19 11.57 -3.38
C PHE A 269 13.21 11.45 -4.89
N SER A 270 14.38 11.16 -5.46
CA SER A 270 14.59 11.07 -6.90
C SER A 270 15.52 9.92 -7.24
N GLY A 271 15.37 9.34 -8.42
CA GLY A 271 16.19 8.20 -8.78
C GLY A 271 15.88 7.60 -10.13
N VAL A 272 16.52 6.47 -10.38
CA VAL A 272 16.32 5.62 -11.55
C VAL A 272 16.10 4.19 -11.12
N ARG A 273 15.21 3.50 -11.81
CA ARG A 273 14.89 2.09 -11.59
C ARG A 273 14.99 1.35 -12.91
N PHE A 274 15.45 0.11 -12.85
CA PHE A 274 15.40 -0.83 -13.97
C PHE A 274 14.63 -2.08 -13.57
N GLU A 275 14.00 -2.70 -14.55
CA GLU A 275 13.34 -3.99 -14.43
C GLU A 275 13.72 -4.86 -15.61
N ARG A 276 13.99 -6.14 -15.38
CA ARG A 276 14.31 -7.13 -16.40
C ARG A 276 13.49 -8.38 -16.15
N GLN A 277 12.54 -8.63 -17.05
CA GLN A 277 11.72 -9.83 -17.02
C GLN A 277 12.48 -11.08 -17.51
N SER A 278 12.08 -12.24 -17.01
CA SER A 278 12.59 -13.55 -17.42
C SER A 278 14.12 -13.70 -17.28
N VAL A 279 14.63 -13.38 -16.09
CA VAL A 279 16.00 -13.70 -15.66
C VAL A 279 15.97 -15.09 -15.01
N GLY A 280 16.21 -16.13 -15.80
CA GLY A 280 15.93 -17.50 -15.38
C GLY A 280 14.42 -17.68 -15.10
N PRO A 281 14.04 -18.28 -13.96
CA PRO A 281 12.64 -18.49 -13.59
C PRO A 281 11.98 -17.27 -12.90
N GLY A 282 12.61 -16.10 -12.90
CA GLY A 282 12.13 -14.93 -12.21
C GLY A 282 12.40 -13.61 -12.94
N ASP A 283 12.08 -12.52 -12.25
CA ASP A 283 12.27 -11.14 -12.69
C ASP A 283 13.24 -10.43 -11.75
N LEU A 284 14.15 -9.65 -12.33
CA LEU A 284 15.14 -8.86 -11.61
C LEU A 284 14.74 -7.38 -11.70
N SER A 285 14.76 -6.68 -10.59
CA SER A 285 14.62 -5.24 -10.54
C SER A 285 15.63 -4.62 -9.60
N GLY A 286 15.84 -3.32 -9.74
CA GLY A 286 16.68 -2.58 -8.79
C GLY A 286 16.57 -1.09 -9.05
N TYR A 287 16.95 -0.30 -8.07
CA TYR A 287 16.96 1.16 -8.20
C TYR A 287 18.12 1.78 -7.42
N TRP A 288 18.56 2.92 -7.91
CA TRP A 288 19.32 3.89 -7.14
C TRP A 288 18.46 5.13 -6.94
N SER A 289 18.42 5.63 -5.69
CA SER A 289 17.68 6.83 -5.34
C SER A 289 18.46 7.71 -4.40
N ARG A 290 18.24 9.00 -4.52
CA ARG A 290 18.69 10.00 -3.56
C ARG A 290 17.51 10.51 -2.74
N TYR A 291 17.64 10.37 -1.42
CA TYR A 291 16.70 10.88 -0.43
C TYR A 291 17.38 12.04 0.31
N ASN A 292 16.81 13.24 0.26
CA ASN A 292 17.29 14.39 0.98
C ASN A 292 16.20 14.92 1.91
N ARG A 293 16.58 15.23 3.16
CA ARG A 293 15.69 15.77 4.18
C ARG A 293 16.42 16.87 4.96
N ARG A 294 15.81 18.07 5.11
CA ARG A 294 16.46 19.20 5.79
C ARG A 294 16.67 18.99 7.28
N GLY A 295 15.74 18.36 7.96
CA GLY A 295 15.74 18.22 9.41
C GLY A 295 15.54 16.78 9.87
N ALA A 296 16.49 15.88 9.60
CA ALA A 296 16.47 14.53 10.13
C ALA A 296 16.83 14.49 11.61
N ARG A 297 16.24 13.53 12.34
CA ARG A 297 16.60 13.20 13.73
C ARG A 297 16.67 11.70 13.88
N PHE A 298 17.84 11.24 14.33
CA PHE A 298 18.11 9.90 14.83
C PHE A 298 18.41 9.98 16.31
N LEU A 299 18.66 8.87 16.99
CA LEU A 299 18.92 8.88 18.44
C LEU A 299 20.14 9.72 18.81
N ASP A 300 21.16 9.78 17.96
CA ASP A 300 22.45 10.38 18.23
C ASP A 300 22.97 11.33 17.14
N ALA A 301 22.21 11.50 16.05
CA ALA A 301 22.53 12.39 14.95
C ALA A 301 21.33 13.23 14.52
N SER A 302 21.55 14.48 14.16
CA SER A 302 20.52 15.38 13.64
C SER A 302 21.11 16.38 12.66
N GLY A 303 20.24 16.88 11.76
CA GLY A 303 20.61 17.88 10.76
C GLY A 303 20.13 17.52 9.37
N PRO A 304 20.69 18.16 8.31
CA PRO A 304 20.39 17.78 6.93
C PRO A 304 20.81 16.33 6.66
N GLU A 305 19.93 15.56 6.03
CA GLU A 305 20.16 14.19 5.61
C GLU A 305 20.31 14.14 4.10
N HIS A 306 21.39 13.53 3.64
CA HIS A 306 21.66 13.19 2.25
C HIS A 306 21.95 11.70 2.19
N ARG A 307 21.00 10.93 1.64
CA ARG A 307 21.06 9.46 1.63
C ARG A 307 20.98 8.95 0.21
N ASP A 308 22.00 8.19 -0.19
CA ASP A 308 21.97 7.37 -1.40
C ASP A 308 21.45 5.97 -1.02
N VAL A 309 20.52 5.48 -1.79
CA VAL A 309 19.81 4.22 -1.60
C VAL A 309 20.06 3.34 -2.83
N TRP A 310 20.52 2.12 -2.60
CA TRP A 310 20.77 1.11 -3.62
C TRP A 310 19.91 -0.11 -3.30
N ASP A 311 19.07 -0.50 -4.23
CA ASP A 311 18.14 -1.61 -4.06
C ASP A 311 18.27 -2.61 -5.20
N VAL A 312 18.15 -3.90 -4.85
CA VAL A 312 18.06 -5.02 -5.81
C VAL A 312 17.05 -6.02 -5.31
N ARG A 313 16.15 -6.43 -6.19
CA ARG A 313 15.11 -7.44 -5.93
C ARG A 313 15.11 -8.52 -6.99
N TYR A 314 14.91 -9.77 -6.56
CA TYR A 314 14.67 -10.91 -7.44
C TYR A 314 13.42 -11.66 -6.97
N THR A 315 12.43 -11.77 -7.85
CA THR A 315 11.16 -12.46 -7.57
C THR A 315 10.86 -13.47 -8.66
N GLY A 316 10.15 -14.54 -8.30
CA GLY A 316 9.78 -15.52 -9.30
C GLY A 316 8.92 -16.65 -8.77
N THR A 317 8.58 -17.54 -9.71
CA THR A 317 7.85 -18.78 -9.44
C THR A 317 8.46 -19.93 -10.25
N HIS A 318 8.60 -21.09 -9.62
CA HIS A 318 9.02 -22.31 -10.32
C HIS A 318 8.19 -23.51 -9.80
N GLY A 319 7.34 -24.04 -10.66
CA GLY A 319 6.37 -25.06 -10.26
C GLY A 319 5.42 -24.54 -9.17
N ARG A 320 5.49 -25.12 -7.97
CA ARG A 320 4.69 -24.73 -6.79
C ARG A 320 5.43 -23.82 -5.82
N PHE A 321 6.69 -23.54 -6.08
CA PHE A 321 7.54 -22.69 -5.27
C PHE A 321 7.52 -21.26 -5.79
N ASP A 322 7.37 -20.29 -4.90
CA ASP A 322 7.45 -18.87 -5.19
C ASP A 322 8.39 -18.17 -4.21
N TRP A 323 9.04 -17.09 -4.62
CA TRP A 323 9.96 -16.31 -3.81
C TRP A 323 9.95 -14.84 -4.18
N ASP A 324 10.34 -14.02 -3.21
CA ASP A 324 10.60 -12.61 -3.36
C ASP A 324 11.74 -12.22 -2.41
N LEU A 325 12.87 -11.80 -2.96
CA LEU A 325 14.10 -11.45 -2.25
C LEU A 325 14.47 -10.02 -2.60
N GLU A 326 14.70 -9.18 -1.60
CA GLU A 326 15.04 -7.76 -1.78
C GLU A 326 16.14 -7.35 -0.82
N THR A 327 17.10 -6.56 -1.30
CA THR A 327 18.22 -6.06 -0.49
C THR A 327 18.42 -4.59 -0.76
N MET A 328 18.60 -3.81 0.32
CA MET A 328 18.84 -2.39 0.25
C MET A 328 20.09 -1.98 1.04
N LEU A 329 20.91 -1.14 0.44
CA LEU A 329 22.04 -0.48 1.09
C LEU A 329 21.80 1.03 1.12
N GLN A 330 22.25 1.68 2.20
CA GLN A 330 22.10 3.12 2.38
C GLN A 330 23.42 3.72 2.83
N THR A 331 23.85 4.78 2.12
CA THR A 331 25.07 5.53 2.41
C THR A 331 24.77 7.04 2.39
N GLY A 332 25.67 7.86 2.94
CA GLY A 332 25.49 9.32 2.93
C GLY A 332 25.83 9.98 4.26
N THR A 333 25.07 11.03 4.61
CA THR A 333 25.33 11.82 5.83
C THR A 333 24.04 12.30 6.50
N VAL A 334 24.07 12.46 7.83
CA VAL A 334 23.10 13.20 8.65
C VAL A 334 23.86 14.22 9.48
N GLY A 335 23.72 15.50 9.17
CA GLY A 335 24.57 16.53 9.74
C GLY A 335 26.05 16.18 9.49
N ASN A 336 26.82 15.99 10.57
CA ASN A 336 28.25 15.60 10.53
C ASN A 336 28.47 14.08 10.62
N ALA A 337 27.43 13.28 10.84
CA ALA A 337 27.55 11.83 10.95
C ALA A 337 27.42 11.16 9.58
N THR A 338 28.17 10.08 9.36
CA THR A 338 28.11 9.26 8.12
C THR A 338 27.06 8.19 8.25
N ILE A 339 26.33 7.90 7.15
CA ILE A 339 25.34 6.82 7.08
C ILE A 339 26.01 5.55 6.55
N GLY A 340 25.71 4.42 7.19
CA GLY A 340 26.08 3.09 6.71
C GLY A 340 25.06 2.07 7.21
N ALA A 341 23.97 1.86 6.45
CA ALA A 341 22.84 1.02 6.85
C ALA A 341 22.44 0.04 5.76
N TRP A 342 21.77 -1.04 6.15
CA TRP A 342 21.36 -2.08 5.23
C TRP A 342 20.03 -2.72 5.67
N ALA A 343 19.31 -3.32 4.70
CA ALA A 343 18.16 -4.17 4.96
C ALA A 343 18.11 -5.32 3.96
N VAL A 344 17.52 -6.44 4.40
CA VAL A 344 17.18 -7.60 3.59
C VAL A 344 15.75 -7.98 3.88
N GLY A 345 14.96 -8.21 2.85
CA GLY A 345 13.60 -8.73 2.95
C GLY A 345 13.42 -9.96 2.09
N SER A 346 12.80 -11.00 2.63
CA SER A 346 12.53 -12.20 1.87
C SER A 346 11.22 -12.85 2.26
N ILE A 347 10.56 -13.44 1.29
CA ILE A 347 9.45 -14.37 1.50
C ILE A 347 9.56 -15.47 0.47
N ALA A 348 9.45 -16.72 0.91
CA ALA A 348 9.38 -17.86 0.03
C ALA A 348 8.24 -18.77 0.44
N GLY A 349 7.54 -19.36 -0.53
CA GLY A 349 6.35 -20.17 -0.28
C GLY A 349 6.24 -21.38 -1.18
N TYR A 350 5.48 -22.34 -0.72
CA TYR A 350 5.16 -23.55 -1.45
C TYR A 350 3.65 -23.80 -1.43
N LYS A 351 3.03 -23.95 -2.60
CA LYS A 351 1.62 -24.27 -2.78
C LYS A 351 1.40 -25.77 -2.73
N LEU A 352 0.54 -26.24 -1.85
CA LEU A 352 0.16 -27.63 -1.74
C LEU A 352 -1.03 -27.94 -2.66
N ASP A 353 -1.05 -29.13 -3.21
CA ASP A 353 -2.19 -29.68 -3.96
C ASP A 353 -3.10 -30.41 -2.98
N ALA A 354 -3.88 -29.65 -2.25
CA ALA A 354 -4.76 -30.14 -1.21
C ALA A 354 -6.02 -29.25 -1.13
N PRO A 355 -7.10 -29.71 -0.49
CA PRO A 355 -8.27 -28.88 -0.24
C PRO A 355 -7.90 -27.52 0.35
N TRP A 356 -8.59 -26.44 -0.06
CA TRP A 356 -8.35 -25.06 0.33
C TRP A 356 -7.05 -24.45 -0.21
N SER A 357 -6.36 -25.15 -1.15
CA SER A 357 -5.13 -24.67 -1.82
C SER A 357 -4.12 -24.06 -0.83
N PRO A 358 -3.65 -24.80 0.19
CA PRO A 358 -2.77 -24.26 1.19
C PRO A 358 -1.44 -23.78 0.58
N ARG A 359 -0.99 -22.59 1.00
CA ARG A 359 0.38 -22.12 0.76
C ARG A 359 1.08 -21.94 2.10
N ILE A 360 2.13 -22.69 2.32
CA ILE A 360 3.02 -22.55 3.48
C ILE A 360 4.17 -21.65 3.04
N ALA A 361 4.50 -20.63 3.82
CA ALA A 361 5.58 -19.71 3.50
C ALA A 361 6.40 -19.34 4.73
N LEU A 362 7.61 -18.90 4.47
CA LEU A 362 8.51 -18.32 5.45
C LEU A 362 8.92 -16.93 4.97
N GLN A 363 8.70 -15.93 5.83
CA GLN A 363 9.20 -14.58 5.66
C GLN A 363 10.38 -14.38 6.62
N VAL A 364 11.51 -13.88 6.09
CA VAL A 364 12.71 -13.56 6.88
C VAL A 364 13.18 -12.18 6.46
N ASP A 365 13.30 -11.28 7.43
CA ASP A 365 13.71 -9.90 7.21
C ASP A 365 14.77 -9.50 8.23
N ALA A 366 15.67 -8.60 7.83
CA ALA A 366 16.62 -7.98 8.73
C ALA A 366 16.93 -6.56 8.30
N ALA A 367 17.16 -5.67 9.27
CA ALA A 367 17.60 -4.30 9.03
C ALA A 367 18.56 -3.86 10.13
N SER A 368 19.58 -3.12 9.73
CA SER A 368 20.61 -2.64 10.64
C SER A 368 20.08 -1.64 11.67
N GLY A 369 20.67 -1.68 12.87
CA GLY A 369 20.59 -0.66 13.90
C GLY A 369 21.92 0.05 14.08
N ASP A 370 21.95 1.02 14.99
CA ASP A 370 23.19 1.70 15.38
C ASP A 370 23.89 0.95 16.53
N ARG A 371 25.01 0.29 16.22
CA ARG A 371 25.75 -0.54 17.19
C ARG A 371 26.56 0.27 18.19
N HIS A 372 27.02 1.45 17.77
CA HIS A 372 27.92 2.28 18.52
C HIS A 372 27.45 3.75 18.56
N PRO A 373 26.38 4.04 19.30
CA PRO A 373 25.83 5.40 19.36
C PRO A 373 26.92 6.44 19.72
N ARG A 374 26.90 7.58 19.05
CA ARG A 374 27.84 8.72 19.21
C ARG A 374 29.23 8.50 18.65
N ASP A 375 29.45 7.56 17.77
CA ASP A 375 30.76 7.35 17.10
C ASP A 375 30.90 8.17 15.80
N GLY A 376 29.88 9.02 15.45
CA GLY A 376 29.86 9.82 14.23
C GLY A 376 29.33 9.05 13.03
N ARG A 377 28.66 7.90 13.25
CA ARG A 377 28.01 7.09 12.23
C ARG A 377 26.56 6.87 12.60
N VAL A 378 25.70 6.73 11.61
CA VAL A 378 24.30 6.33 11.74
C VAL A 378 24.13 4.97 11.10
N GLY A 379 24.06 3.92 11.92
CA GLY A 379 23.85 2.55 11.50
C GLY A 379 22.36 2.19 11.33
N THR A 380 21.47 2.98 11.89
CA THR A 380 20.01 2.75 11.83
C THR A 380 19.49 2.85 10.40
N PHE A 381 18.88 1.78 9.92
CA PHE A 381 18.22 1.76 8.61
C PHE A 381 17.01 2.70 8.59
N ASN A 382 16.85 3.44 7.50
CA ASN A 382 15.67 4.26 7.23
C ASN A 382 14.78 3.53 6.21
N PRO A 383 13.59 3.07 6.59
CA PRO A 383 12.70 2.36 5.68
C PRO A 383 12.05 3.26 4.62
N LEU A 384 12.37 4.54 4.54
CA LEU A 384 11.90 5.54 3.58
C LEU A 384 10.39 5.79 3.71
N PHE A 385 9.58 5.15 2.87
CA PHE A 385 8.13 5.28 2.80
C PHE A 385 7.44 3.91 2.98
N PRO A 386 7.65 3.20 4.11
CA PRO A 386 7.28 1.80 4.26
C PRO A 386 5.78 1.59 4.33
N ASN A 387 5.35 0.37 3.97
CA ASN A 387 4.03 -0.13 4.31
C ASN A 387 3.97 -0.42 5.83
N GLY A 388 3.07 0.25 6.54
CA GLY A 388 2.91 0.11 7.99
C GLY A 388 2.52 -1.30 8.46
N TYR A 389 1.93 -2.11 7.60
CA TYR A 389 1.42 -3.46 7.92
C TYR A 389 2.27 -4.60 7.37
N TYR A 390 3.51 -4.33 7.00
CA TYR A 390 4.37 -5.35 6.40
C TYR A 390 4.74 -6.47 7.39
N PHE A 391 5.02 -6.16 8.66
CA PHE A 391 5.33 -7.14 9.70
C PHE A 391 4.07 -7.61 10.42
N THR A 392 3.42 -6.70 11.13
CA THR A 392 2.19 -6.97 11.86
C THR A 392 1.03 -6.16 11.28
N LEU A 393 -0.17 -6.75 11.28
CA LEU A 393 -1.39 -6.06 10.85
C LEU A 393 -1.74 -4.84 11.74
N ALA A 394 -1.13 -4.74 12.93
CA ALA A 394 -1.28 -3.63 13.87
C ALA A 394 -0.18 -2.56 13.75
N GLY A 395 0.82 -2.73 12.87
CA GLY A 395 1.92 -1.78 12.73
C GLY A 395 2.84 -1.65 13.94
N TYR A 396 2.93 -2.67 14.80
CA TYR A 396 3.69 -2.62 16.06
C TYR A 396 5.20 -2.43 15.89
N THR A 397 5.78 -2.82 14.75
CA THR A 397 7.22 -2.75 14.53
C THR A 397 7.54 -2.19 13.15
N SER A 398 8.70 -1.53 13.04
CA SER A 398 9.22 -0.91 11.81
C SER A 398 10.41 -1.67 11.26
N TYR A 399 10.77 -1.39 10.01
CA TYR A 399 11.94 -1.93 9.32
C TYR A 399 13.22 -1.16 9.73
N ALA A 400 13.57 -1.22 11.02
CA ALA A 400 14.79 -0.61 11.56
C ALA A 400 15.25 -1.39 12.80
N ASN A 401 16.55 -1.65 12.92
CA ASN A 401 17.14 -2.42 14.02
C ASN A 401 16.35 -3.72 14.31
N LEU A 402 16.12 -4.53 13.28
CA LEU A 402 15.20 -5.66 13.34
C LEU A 402 15.81 -6.90 12.71
N ILE A 403 15.58 -8.05 13.32
CA ILE A 403 15.63 -9.38 12.72
C ILE A 403 14.25 -10.00 12.91
N HIS A 404 13.65 -10.52 11.87
CA HIS A 404 12.29 -11.02 11.88
C HIS A 404 12.18 -12.35 11.13
N VAL A 405 11.49 -13.31 11.74
CA VAL A 405 11.19 -14.62 11.14
C VAL A 405 9.71 -14.89 11.31
N LYS A 406 8.98 -15.11 10.21
CA LYS A 406 7.52 -15.31 10.21
C LYS A 406 7.12 -16.49 9.34
N PRO A 407 6.98 -17.71 9.89
CA PRO A 407 6.22 -18.77 9.26
C PRO A 407 4.74 -18.35 9.13
N LEU A 408 4.15 -18.65 7.99
CA LEU A 408 2.76 -18.32 7.71
C LEU A 408 2.09 -19.36 6.82
N VAL A 409 0.78 -19.45 6.92
CA VAL A 409 -0.06 -20.25 6.04
C VAL A 409 -1.20 -19.39 5.49
N THR A 410 -1.46 -19.54 4.20
CA THR A 410 -2.65 -18.99 3.56
C THR A 410 -3.53 -20.13 3.05
N LEU A 411 -4.84 -19.99 3.22
CA LEU A 411 -5.85 -20.98 2.81
C LEU A 411 -6.92 -20.27 1.97
N LYS A 412 -7.48 -20.97 1.01
CA LYS A 412 -8.63 -20.50 0.20
C LYS A 412 -9.76 -21.52 0.31
N PRO A 413 -10.58 -21.48 1.39
CA PRO A 413 -11.69 -22.41 1.57
C PRO A 413 -12.75 -22.32 0.47
N SER A 414 -12.90 -21.14 -0.14
CA SER A 414 -13.76 -20.89 -1.29
C SER A 414 -13.15 -19.83 -2.22
N ALA A 415 -13.74 -19.61 -3.39
CA ALA A 415 -13.32 -18.54 -4.31
C ALA A 415 -13.39 -17.15 -3.66
N ASN A 416 -14.30 -16.97 -2.70
CA ASN A 416 -14.59 -15.68 -2.07
C ASN A 416 -13.95 -15.48 -0.71
N LEU A 417 -13.30 -16.51 -0.12
CA LEU A 417 -12.73 -16.43 1.22
C LEU A 417 -11.26 -16.82 1.20
N SER A 418 -10.42 -15.94 1.73
CA SER A 418 -9.00 -16.18 1.97
C SER A 418 -8.70 -16.03 3.46
N LEU A 419 -7.94 -16.97 4.02
CA LEU A 419 -7.51 -16.97 5.41
C LEU A 419 -5.99 -16.90 5.47
N LEU A 420 -5.46 -16.14 6.41
CA LEU A 420 -4.04 -16.07 6.74
C LEU A 420 -3.85 -16.29 8.23
N GLY A 421 -2.92 -17.18 8.58
CA GLY A 421 -2.40 -17.36 9.92
C GLY A 421 -0.89 -17.24 9.93
N ALA A 422 -0.31 -16.53 10.89
CA ALA A 422 1.14 -16.36 10.99
C ALA A 422 1.61 -16.26 12.44
N LEU A 423 2.86 -16.72 12.66
CA LEU A 423 3.63 -16.52 13.89
C LEU A 423 4.84 -15.68 13.53
N GLY A 424 5.08 -14.58 14.24
CA GLY A 424 6.25 -13.74 14.04
C GLY A 424 7.16 -13.73 15.24
N PHE A 425 8.46 -13.88 15.01
CA PHE A 425 9.52 -13.81 16.01
C PHE A 425 10.44 -12.65 15.68
N GLN A 426 10.74 -11.79 16.66
CA GLN A 426 11.47 -10.56 16.44
C GLN A 426 12.60 -10.37 17.43
N TRP A 427 13.73 -9.93 16.92
CA TRP A 427 14.91 -9.51 17.67
C TRP A 427 15.37 -8.14 17.16
N ARG A 428 16.01 -7.39 18.01
CA ARG A 428 16.82 -6.26 17.54
C ARG A 428 18.09 -6.78 16.87
N GLU A 429 18.59 -6.07 15.86
CA GLU A 429 19.90 -6.37 15.28
C GLU A 429 21.02 -6.01 16.27
N THR A 430 20.81 -4.93 17.04
CA THR A 430 21.74 -4.52 18.12
C THR A 430 20.98 -3.96 19.33
N THR A 431 21.55 -4.15 20.52
CA THR A 431 21.03 -3.55 21.76
C THR A 431 21.44 -2.08 21.92
N GLY A 432 22.42 -1.58 21.18
CA GLY A 432 22.84 -0.18 21.19
C GLY A 432 21.73 0.77 20.72
N ASP A 433 20.88 0.30 19.82
CA ASP A 433 19.79 1.06 19.25
C ASP A 433 18.42 0.69 19.84
N ALA A 434 17.39 1.48 19.54
CA ALA A 434 16.01 1.28 20.03
C ALA A 434 15.29 0.14 19.32
N VAL A 435 14.17 -0.29 19.89
CA VAL A 435 13.05 -0.91 19.16
C VAL A 435 12.31 0.20 18.42
N TYR A 436 11.88 -0.04 17.18
CA TYR A 436 11.18 0.95 16.36
C TYR A 436 9.78 0.51 16.02
N GLN A 437 8.82 1.44 16.13
CA GLN A 437 7.46 1.32 15.59
C GLN A 437 7.30 2.06 14.26
N GLN A 438 6.22 1.77 13.55
CA GLN A 438 5.84 2.52 12.37
C GLN A 438 5.56 4.01 12.67
N PRO A 439 5.94 4.92 11.79
CA PRO A 439 6.71 4.74 10.54
C PRO A 439 8.24 4.77 10.70
N ASN A 440 8.83 4.62 11.81
CA ASN A 440 10.23 4.63 12.24
C ASN A 440 10.42 5.46 13.51
N ILE A 441 9.49 5.28 14.45
CA ILE A 441 9.50 5.98 15.74
C ILE A 441 10.19 5.10 16.77
N PRO A 442 11.26 5.57 17.42
CA PRO A 442 11.93 4.79 18.48
C PRO A 442 10.99 4.64 19.69
N VAL A 443 10.83 3.42 20.17
CA VAL A 443 10.12 3.12 21.41
C VAL A 443 10.92 3.66 22.59
N PRO A 444 10.37 4.62 23.37
CA PRO A 444 11.12 5.28 24.40
C PRO A 444 11.68 4.31 25.46
N GLY A 445 12.92 4.52 25.87
CA GLY A 445 13.57 3.74 26.94
C GLY A 445 14.07 2.35 26.54
N THR A 446 13.99 1.95 25.25
CA THR A 446 14.49 0.65 24.79
C THR A 446 15.95 0.66 24.32
N ALA A 447 16.50 1.79 23.86
CA ALA A 447 17.89 1.91 23.44
C ALA A 447 18.85 1.62 24.60
N GLY A 448 19.85 0.78 24.37
CA GLY A 448 20.85 0.40 25.38
C GLY A 448 20.32 -0.47 26.53
N LYS A 449 19.06 -0.91 26.48
CA LYS A 449 18.43 -1.69 27.57
C LYS A 449 17.90 -3.05 27.08
N GLY A 450 17.88 -4.03 28.00
CA GLY A 450 17.41 -5.37 27.75
C GLY A 450 18.25 -6.16 26.75
N GLY A 451 17.79 -7.36 26.41
CA GLY A 451 18.42 -8.24 25.43
C GLY A 451 18.02 -7.92 23.97
N LEU A 452 18.46 -8.78 23.07
CA LEU A 452 18.08 -8.68 21.64
C LEU A 452 16.60 -9.02 21.41
N TRP A 453 16.03 -9.90 22.22
CA TRP A 453 14.65 -10.38 22.04
C TRP A 453 13.63 -9.25 22.17
N THR A 454 12.98 -8.92 21.04
CA THR A 454 11.94 -7.89 20.97
C THR A 454 10.56 -8.46 21.34
N GLY A 455 10.28 -9.68 20.92
CA GLY A 455 9.01 -10.34 21.20
C GLY A 455 8.55 -11.28 20.09
N MET A 456 7.37 -11.85 20.29
CA MET A 456 6.69 -12.68 19.30
C MET A 456 5.23 -12.26 19.14
N TYR A 457 4.64 -12.60 18.01
CA TYR A 457 3.22 -12.35 17.79
C TYR A 457 2.54 -13.47 17.03
N VAL A 458 1.25 -13.59 17.26
CA VAL A 458 0.32 -14.37 16.45
C VAL A 458 -0.55 -13.39 15.68
N GLN A 459 -0.77 -13.63 14.39
CA GLN A 459 -1.75 -12.85 13.63
C GLN A 459 -2.63 -13.74 12.78
N LEU A 460 -3.89 -13.33 12.68
CA LEU A 460 -4.92 -13.96 11.86
C LEU A 460 -5.59 -12.89 10.99
N ARG A 461 -5.93 -13.27 9.77
CA ARG A 461 -6.73 -12.42 8.86
C ARG A 461 -7.66 -13.29 8.02
N ALA A 462 -8.87 -12.81 7.86
CA ALA A 462 -9.84 -13.36 6.93
C ALA A 462 -10.26 -12.25 5.96
N ASP A 463 -10.12 -12.48 4.65
CA ASP A 463 -10.59 -11.60 3.59
C ASP A 463 -11.77 -12.27 2.89
N TRP A 464 -12.87 -11.57 2.74
CA TRP A 464 -14.09 -12.08 2.14
C TRP A 464 -14.60 -11.15 1.04
N THR A 465 -14.65 -11.64 -0.20
CA THR A 465 -15.35 -10.99 -1.30
C THR A 465 -16.85 -11.23 -1.15
N ILE A 466 -17.55 -10.26 -0.54
CA ILE A 466 -18.98 -10.32 -0.23
C ILE A 466 -19.81 -10.19 -1.51
N ALA A 467 -19.39 -9.27 -2.37
CA ALA A 467 -19.96 -9.02 -3.70
C ALA A 467 -18.86 -8.52 -4.65
N ALA A 468 -19.14 -8.38 -5.93
CA ALA A 468 -18.17 -7.95 -6.94
C ALA A 468 -17.43 -6.64 -6.58
N ASN A 469 -18.11 -5.76 -5.86
CA ASN A 469 -17.61 -4.43 -5.50
C ASN A 469 -17.45 -4.23 -3.97
N LEU A 470 -17.68 -5.27 -3.17
CA LEU A 470 -17.66 -5.19 -1.72
C LEU A 470 -16.78 -6.27 -1.13
N ILE A 471 -15.73 -5.85 -0.41
CA ILE A 471 -14.77 -6.72 0.27
C ILE A 471 -14.82 -6.43 1.75
N GLY A 472 -14.86 -7.47 2.58
CA GLY A 472 -14.71 -7.39 4.03
C GLY A 472 -13.42 -8.03 4.48
N ALA A 473 -12.85 -7.57 5.59
CA ALA A 473 -11.73 -8.20 6.25
C ALA A 473 -11.89 -8.15 7.78
N ILE A 474 -11.40 -9.20 8.45
CA ILE A 474 -11.27 -9.25 9.91
C ILE A 474 -9.81 -9.61 10.21
N GLU A 475 -9.22 -8.88 11.14
CA GLU A 475 -7.82 -9.01 11.56
C GLU A 475 -7.71 -9.11 13.07
N ALA A 476 -6.76 -9.93 13.55
CA ALA A 476 -6.41 -10.01 14.96
C ALA A 476 -4.90 -10.20 15.11
N VAL A 477 -4.29 -9.53 16.07
CA VAL A 477 -2.88 -9.66 16.44
C VAL A 477 -2.76 -9.69 17.96
N HIS A 478 -2.02 -10.68 18.49
CA HIS A 478 -1.52 -10.67 19.85
C HIS A 478 -0.01 -10.58 19.83
N PHE A 479 0.57 -9.55 20.45
CA PHE A 479 2.01 -9.35 20.56
C PHE A 479 2.48 -9.55 21.99
N GLN A 480 3.32 -10.55 22.21
CA GLN A 480 4.01 -10.80 23.47
C GLN A 480 5.36 -10.09 23.46
N VAL A 481 5.53 -9.08 24.31
CA VAL A 481 6.74 -8.26 24.34
C VAL A 481 7.94 -8.98 24.97
N GLY A 482 9.13 -8.65 24.46
CA GLY A 482 10.41 -9.09 25.01
C GLY A 482 10.94 -8.16 26.11
N ASP A 483 12.16 -8.47 26.59
CA ASP A 483 12.73 -7.82 27.78
C ASP A 483 13.03 -6.34 27.60
N ALA A 484 13.45 -5.92 26.39
CA ALA A 484 13.72 -4.51 26.12
C ALA A 484 12.48 -3.63 26.31
N ILE A 485 11.34 -4.08 25.82
CA ILE A 485 10.06 -3.39 25.92
C ILE A 485 9.55 -3.43 27.36
N ARG A 486 9.65 -4.58 28.04
CA ARG A 486 9.24 -4.72 29.45
C ARG A 486 10.05 -3.82 30.37
N GLN A 487 11.38 -3.73 30.18
CA GLN A 487 12.26 -2.85 30.97
C GLN A 487 11.99 -1.36 30.70
N ALA A 488 11.41 -1.03 29.59
CA ALA A 488 10.94 0.32 29.27
C ALA A 488 9.53 0.61 29.85
N GLY A 489 8.90 -0.36 30.54
CA GLY A 489 7.57 -0.23 31.14
C GLY A 489 6.43 -0.69 30.21
N GLY A 490 6.76 -1.32 29.09
CA GLY A 490 5.77 -1.82 28.14
C GLY A 490 5.21 -3.20 28.53
N HIS A 491 4.06 -3.55 27.97
CA HIS A 491 3.37 -4.82 28.16
C HIS A 491 2.85 -5.38 26.83
N ASN A 492 2.32 -6.59 26.87
CA ASN A 492 1.71 -7.25 25.70
C ASN A 492 0.61 -6.38 25.10
N ALA A 493 0.38 -6.57 23.80
CA ALA A 493 -0.55 -5.75 23.04
C ALA A 493 -1.49 -6.61 22.18
N ASP A 494 -2.78 -6.29 22.24
CA ASP A 494 -3.82 -6.90 21.45
C ASP A 494 -4.43 -5.91 20.45
N TYR A 495 -4.67 -6.40 19.24
CA TYR A 495 -5.26 -5.62 18.16
C TYR A 495 -6.33 -6.44 17.45
N VAL A 496 -7.45 -5.79 17.17
CA VAL A 496 -8.51 -6.30 16.29
C VAL A 496 -8.92 -5.22 15.30
N GLY A 497 -9.02 -5.58 14.04
CA GLY A 497 -9.51 -4.73 12.97
C GLY A 497 -10.65 -5.38 12.21
N VAL A 498 -11.68 -4.61 11.86
CA VAL A 498 -12.76 -5.02 10.96
C VAL A 498 -12.89 -3.99 9.88
N GLU A 499 -12.81 -4.41 8.62
CA GLU A 499 -12.78 -3.51 7.47
C GLU A 499 -13.85 -3.88 6.45
N LEU A 500 -14.48 -2.86 5.86
CA LEU A 500 -15.32 -2.97 4.67
C LEU A 500 -14.79 -2.00 3.61
N LYS A 501 -14.59 -2.50 2.39
CA LYS A 501 -14.20 -1.72 1.21
C LYS A 501 -15.25 -1.89 0.12
N TYR A 502 -15.74 -0.79 -0.39
CA TYR A 502 -16.59 -0.74 -1.57
C TYR A 502 -15.91 0.06 -2.66
N GLY A 503 -15.90 -0.45 -3.88
CA GLY A 503 -15.33 0.24 -5.04
C GLY A 503 -16.29 0.18 -6.23
N TRP A 504 -16.59 1.33 -6.81
CA TRP A 504 -17.35 1.42 -8.06
C TRP A 504 -16.71 2.38 -9.02
#